data_3dac9f79ce2f8c0788255a218b3ab3df
#
_entry.id   3dac9f79ce2f8c0788255a218b3ab3df
#
_cell.length_a   1.000
_cell.length_b   1.000
_cell.length_c   1.000
_cell.angle_alpha   90.00
_cell.angle_beta   90.00
_cell.angle_gamma   90.00
#
_symmetry.space_group_name_H-M   'P 1'
#
loop_
_entity.id
_entity.type
_entity.pdbx_description
1 polymer ?
#
loop_
_entity_poly.entity_id
_entity_poly.type
_entity_poly.pdbx_seq_one_letter_code
_entity_poly.pdbx_strand_id
1 'polypeptide(L)'
;MNIMLIDDDEAIRDMLQDIIEDYELGTVVASLPSAAKLTTAELVARHIDLLIIDMLMPDCDGIDSVRRFHDFPGKIIMISQVDSKDLIGKAYESGVYSYITKPLNRNEIVSVLRSVEEYLRLERFAHTLQSTLQTTLNPAVAVAPAKEVTPQQKAASLLKELGVAGTAGYDDLLEIIAYLQAHHKSSTFPSLKKIFTAI
;
A
#
# COMPACT_ATOMS: atom_id res chain seq x y z
N MET A 1 6.65 -2.61 7.10
CA MET A 1 5.26 -2.08 7.14
C MET A 1 4.96 -1.64 8.56
N ASN A 2 4.49 -0.38 8.77
CA ASN A 2 4.08 0.14 10.07
C ASN A 2 2.60 -0.16 10.31
N ILE A 3 2.30 -0.85 11.41
CA ILE A 3 0.95 -1.36 11.71
C ILE A 3 0.41 -0.69 12.96
N MET A 4 -0.86 -0.31 12.95
CA MET A 4 -1.60 0.10 14.14
C MET A 4 -2.72 -0.88 14.41
N LEU A 5 -2.85 -1.32 15.66
CA LEU A 5 -3.90 -2.22 16.12
C LEU A 5 -4.92 -1.45 16.93
N ILE A 6 -6.20 -1.68 16.66
CA ILE A 6 -7.32 -1.08 17.41
C ILE A 6 -8.39 -2.15 17.68
N ASP A 7 -8.52 -2.52 18.93
CA ASP A 7 -9.50 -3.48 19.43
C ASP A 7 -9.68 -3.21 20.93
N ASP A 8 -10.87 -3.27 21.48
CA ASP A 8 -11.07 -3.06 22.90
C ASP A 8 -10.58 -4.26 23.73
N ASP A 9 -10.49 -5.46 23.13
CA ASP A 9 -9.95 -6.66 23.75
C ASP A 9 -8.40 -6.67 23.66
N GLU A 10 -7.74 -6.51 24.80
CA GLU A 10 -6.28 -6.56 24.92
C GLU A 10 -5.68 -7.89 24.46
N ALA A 11 -6.37 -9.02 24.75
CA ALA A 11 -5.87 -10.34 24.37
C ALA A 11 -5.87 -10.52 22.84
N ILE A 12 -6.80 -9.89 22.12
CA ILE A 12 -6.80 -9.87 20.66
C ILE A 12 -5.63 -9.04 20.14
N ARG A 13 -5.37 -7.88 20.73
CA ARG A 13 -4.23 -7.02 20.31
C ARG A 13 -2.89 -7.71 20.55
N ASP A 14 -2.72 -8.36 21.71
CA ASP A 14 -1.49 -9.11 22.04
C ASP A 14 -1.29 -10.29 21.07
N MET A 15 -2.35 -11.06 20.82
CA MET A 15 -2.28 -12.16 19.85
C MET A 15 -1.92 -11.68 18.43
N LEU A 16 -2.48 -10.56 17.98
CA LEU A 16 -2.14 -9.98 16.68
C LEU A 16 -0.69 -9.51 16.65
N GLN A 17 -0.21 -8.88 17.73
CA GLN A 17 1.18 -8.45 17.86
C GLN A 17 2.13 -9.65 17.79
N ASP A 18 1.87 -10.71 18.56
CA ASP A 18 2.65 -11.95 18.53
C ASP A 18 2.73 -12.56 17.11
N ILE A 19 1.59 -12.61 16.39
CA ILE A 19 1.56 -13.11 15.01
C ILE A 19 2.41 -12.22 14.09
N ILE A 20 2.30 -10.90 14.22
CA ILE A 20 3.05 -9.96 13.38
C ILE A 20 4.56 -10.10 13.63
N GLU A 21 4.98 -10.23 14.88
CA GLU A 21 6.38 -10.40 15.29
C GLU A 21 6.94 -11.77 14.87
N ASP A 22 6.22 -12.87 15.19
CA ASP A 22 6.63 -14.25 14.87
C ASP A 22 6.88 -14.48 13.37
N TYR A 23 6.13 -13.81 12.51
CA TYR A 23 6.19 -13.97 11.05
C TYR A 23 6.87 -12.80 10.33
N GLU A 24 7.46 -11.86 11.07
CA GLU A 24 8.18 -10.69 10.54
C GLU A 24 7.35 -9.88 9.53
N LEU A 25 6.04 -9.69 9.82
CA LEU A 25 5.09 -9.07 8.89
C LEU A 25 5.11 -7.54 8.92
N GLY A 26 5.84 -6.96 9.87
CA GLY A 26 5.94 -5.52 10.04
C GLY A 26 6.24 -5.13 11.48
N THR A 27 5.99 -3.87 11.81
CA THR A 27 6.21 -3.30 13.15
C THR A 27 4.90 -2.74 13.68
N VAL A 28 4.46 -3.21 14.84
CA VAL A 28 3.34 -2.60 15.56
C VAL A 28 3.83 -1.33 16.23
N VAL A 29 3.43 -0.18 15.68
CA VAL A 29 3.87 1.15 16.16
C VAL A 29 2.88 1.76 17.17
N ALA A 30 1.67 1.23 17.22
CA ALA A 30 0.67 1.58 18.23
C ALA A 30 -0.38 0.48 18.39
N SER A 31 -0.84 0.29 19.62
CA SER A 31 -1.93 -0.62 20.00
C SER A 31 -2.88 0.17 20.89
N LEU A 32 -4.12 0.36 20.45
CA LEU A 32 -5.11 1.23 21.09
C LEU A 32 -6.41 0.46 21.36
N PRO A 33 -7.09 0.73 22.48
CA PRO A 33 -8.37 0.09 22.78
C PRO A 33 -9.54 0.71 22.02
N SER A 34 -9.36 1.84 21.33
CA SER A 34 -10.44 2.58 20.69
C SER A 34 -9.94 3.51 19.59
N ALA A 35 -10.76 3.69 18.56
CA ALA A 35 -10.56 4.67 17.49
C ALA A 35 -11.29 6.01 17.73
N ALA A 36 -12.01 6.19 18.85
CA ALA A 36 -12.91 7.33 19.06
C ALA A 36 -12.23 8.69 18.90
N LYS A 37 -10.99 8.83 19.35
CA LYS A 37 -10.21 10.07 19.27
C LYS A 37 -9.19 10.10 18.14
N LEU A 38 -9.05 9.02 17.38
CA LEU A 38 -8.06 8.90 16.33
C LEU A 38 -8.48 9.69 15.09
N THR A 39 -7.52 10.35 14.48
CA THR A 39 -7.70 11.15 13.26
C THR A 39 -6.82 10.64 12.12
N THR A 40 -7.21 10.92 10.87
CA THR A 40 -6.38 10.61 9.69
C THR A 40 -5.00 11.29 9.78
N ALA A 41 -4.95 12.53 10.30
CA ALA A 41 -3.70 13.26 10.47
C ALA A 41 -2.72 12.53 11.41
N GLU A 42 -3.22 11.90 12.48
CA GLU A 42 -2.38 11.10 13.38
C GLU A 42 -1.88 9.81 12.73
N LEU A 43 -2.71 9.14 11.91
CA LEU A 43 -2.29 7.97 11.14
C LEU A 43 -1.15 8.32 10.19
N VAL A 44 -1.29 9.43 9.46
CA VAL A 44 -0.27 9.94 8.53
C VAL A 44 1.00 10.38 9.27
N ALA A 45 0.87 11.13 10.37
CA ALA A 45 2.01 11.60 11.15
C ALA A 45 2.84 10.46 11.76
N ARG A 46 2.20 9.32 12.07
CA ARG A 46 2.86 8.11 12.57
C ARG A 46 3.34 7.18 11.44
N HIS A 47 3.19 7.59 10.18
CA HIS A 47 3.55 6.79 9.00
C HIS A 47 2.93 5.38 9.04
N ILE A 48 1.64 5.29 9.38
CA ILE A 48 0.92 4.03 9.39
C ILE A 48 0.71 3.56 7.95
N ASP A 49 1.12 2.33 7.65
CA ASP A 49 0.88 1.66 6.37
C ASP A 49 -0.39 0.81 6.40
N LEU A 50 -0.66 0.21 7.57
CA LEU A 50 -1.79 -0.70 7.79
C LEU A 50 -2.46 -0.42 9.13
N LEU A 51 -3.77 -0.26 9.09
CA LEU A 51 -4.65 -0.21 10.26
C LEU A 51 -5.42 -1.52 10.37
N ILE A 52 -5.33 -2.20 11.51
CA ILE A 52 -6.20 -3.34 11.86
C ILE A 52 -7.16 -2.83 12.92
N ILE A 53 -8.46 -2.87 12.62
CA ILE A 53 -9.50 -2.27 13.47
C ILE A 53 -10.64 -3.24 13.75
N ASP A 54 -11.04 -3.34 15.01
CA ASP A 54 -12.29 -4.03 15.35
C ASP A 54 -13.51 -3.24 14.90
N MET A 55 -14.52 -3.97 14.45
CA MET A 55 -15.77 -3.34 14.01
C MET A 55 -16.63 -2.88 15.20
N LEU A 56 -16.65 -3.64 16.28
CA LEU A 56 -17.52 -3.41 17.41
C LEU A 56 -16.72 -3.00 18.65
N MET A 57 -16.63 -1.73 18.91
CA MET A 57 -16.00 -1.18 20.12
C MET A 57 -17.04 -0.44 20.97
N PRO A 58 -16.92 -0.44 22.32
CA PRO A 58 -17.93 0.13 23.22
C PRO A 58 -18.23 1.62 22.99
N ASP A 59 -17.25 2.39 22.55
CA ASP A 59 -17.30 3.85 22.42
C ASP A 59 -17.30 4.36 20.99
N CYS A 60 -17.11 3.49 19.99
CA CYS A 60 -17.17 3.87 18.57
C CYS A 60 -17.45 2.66 17.66
N ASP A 61 -18.15 2.90 16.56
CA ASP A 61 -18.33 1.94 15.48
C ASP A 61 -17.12 1.94 14.55
N GLY A 62 -16.61 0.76 14.22
CA GLY A 62 -15.46 0.59 13.32
C GLY A 62 -15.73 1.06 11.91
N ILE A 63 -16.94 0.82 11.37
CA ILE A 63 -17.32 1.27 10.02
C ILE A 63 -17.35 2.80 9.97
N ASP A 64 -17.94 3.45 10.98
CA ASP A 64 -17.97 4.91 11.05
C ASP A 64 -16.57 5.49 11.24
N SER A 65 -15.69 4.79 11.95
CA SER A 65 -14.28 5.16 12.09
C SER A 65 -13.56 5.08 10.77
N VAL A 66 -13.75 4.01 9.97
CA VAL A 66 -13.18 3.86 8.64
C VAL A 66 -13.64 4.98 7.70
N ARG A 67 -14.92 5.35 7.75
CA ARG A 67 -15.44 6.50 6.96
C ARG A 67 -14.77 7.82 7.34
N ARG A 68 -14.42 8.03 8.60
CA ARG A 68 -13.65 9.21 9.03
C ARG A 68 -12.22 9.21 8.50
N PHE A 69 -11.68 8.02 8.22
CA PHE A 69 -10.33 7.84 7.67
C PHE A 69 -10.29 7.76 6.14
N HIS A 70 -11.30 8.31 5.42
CA HIS A 70 -11.42 8.22 3.97
C HIS A 70 -10.18 8.72 3.18
N ASP A 71 -9.43 9.67 3.74
CA ASP A 71 -8.18 10.19 3.15
C ASP A 71 -6.92 9.46 3.65
N PHE A 72 -7.08 8.37 4.38
CA PHE A 72 -5.93 7.59 4.84
C PHE A 72 -5.28 6.84 3.69
N PRO A 73 -3.99 7.09 3.39
CA PRO A 73 -3.31 6.48 2.23
C PRO A 73 -2.97 5.00 2.44
N GLY A 74 -2.95 4.52 3.69
CA GLY A 74 -2.69 3.13 4.02
C GLY A 74 -3.86 2.20 3.75
N LYS A 75 -3.73 0.94 4.13
CA LYS A 75 -4.80 -0.05 4.03
C LYS A 75 -5.46 -0.28 5.37
N ILE A 76 -6.73 -0.67 5.35
CA ILE A 76 -7.51 -0.97 6.55
C ILE A 76 -8.00 -2.40 6.47
N ILE A 77 -7.66 -3.20 7.48
CA ILE A 77 -8.25 -4.52 7.70
C ILE A 77 -9.25 -4.39 8.86
N MET A 78 -10.47 -4.84 8.63
CA MET A 78 -11.48 -4.91 9.69
C MET A 78 -11.55 -6.32 10.25
N ILE A 79 -11.60 -6.44 11.56
CA ILE A 79 -11.85 -7.70 12.26
C ILE A 79 -13.16 -7.61 13.01
N SER A 80 -13.91 -8.72 13.13
CA SER A 80 -15.20 -8.67 13.81
C SER A 80 -15.76 -10.06 14.13
N GLN A 81 -16.62 -10.14 15.12
CA GLN A 81 -17.47 -11.32 15.36
C GLN A 81 -18.69 -11.36 14.44
N VAL A 82 -18.95 -10.30 13.67
CA VAL A 82 -20.11 -10.21 12.79
C VAL A 82 -19.85 -10.89 11.47
N ASP A 83 -20.74 -11.80 11.07
CA ASP A 83 -20.71 -12.55 9.81
C ASP A 83 -21.82 -12.14 8.83
N SER A 84 -22.57 -11.09 9.16
CA SER A 84 -23.66 -10.57 8.30
C SER A 84 -23.11 -10.04 6.99
N LYS A 85 -23.58 -10.63 5.87
CA LYS A 85 -23.16 -10.22 4.51
C LYS A 85 -23.43 -8.74 4.23
N ASP A 86 -24.51 -8.19 4.76
CA ASP A 86 -24.85 -6.78 4.59
C ASP A 86 -23.87 -5.85 5.31
N LEU A 87 -23.42 -6.22 6.50
CA LEU A 87 -22.44 -5.44 7.26
C LEU A 87 -21.04 -5.57 6.67
N ILE A 88 -20.67 -6.78 6.22
CA ILE A 88 -19.42 -7.01 5.49
C ILE A 88 -19.41 -6.16 4.21
N GLY A 89 -20.52 -6.13 3.46
CA GLY A 89 -20.67 -5.28 2.27
C GLY A 89 -20.45 -3.80 2.59
N LYS A 90 -21.08 -3.29 3.66
CA LYS A 90 -20.91 -1.91 4.13
C LYS A 90 -19.48 -1.59 4.54
N ALA A 91 -18.76 -2.55 5.15
CA ALA A 91 -17.35 -2.38 5.50
C ALA A 91 -16.51 -2.16 4.23
N TYR A 92 -16.67 -2.99 3.21
CA TYR A 92 -15.97 -2.83 1.93
C TYR A 92 -16.35 -1.52 1.21
N GLU A 93 -17.63 -1.14 1.19
CA GLU A 93 -18.09 0.14 0.65
C GLU A 93 -17.49 1.35 1.38
N SER A 94 -17.12 1.19 2.65
CA SER A 94 -16.47 2.23 3.45
C SER A 94 -14.96 2.33 3.22
N GLY A 95 -14.35 1.44 2.41
CA GLY A 95 -12.93 1.48 2.08
C GLY A 95 -12.06 0.46 2.81
N VAL A 96 -12.67 -0.53 3.48
CA VAL A 96 -11.94 -1.65 4.08
C VAL A 96 -11.30 -2.49 2.97
N TYR A 97 -10.00 -2.75 3.10
CA TYR A 97 -9.24 -3.58 2.15
C TYR A 97 -9.53 -5.07 2.31
N SER A 98 -9.65 -5.55 3.55
CA SER A 98 -9.99 -6.94 3.86
C SER A 98 -10.77 -7.02 5.16
N TYR A 99 -11.64 -8.03 5.25
CA TYR A 99 -12.46 -8.31 6.43
C TYR A 99 -12.14 -9.71 6.94
N ILE A 100 -11.84 -9.83 8.24
CA ILE A 100 -11.51 -11.10 8.90
C ILE A 100 -12.52 -11.34 10.02
N THR A 101 -13.10 -12.55 10.02
CA THR A 101 -14.09 -12.92 11.03
C THR A 101 -13.41 -13.54 12.26
N LYS A 102 -13.82 -13.12 13.46
CA LYS A 102 -13.42 -13.78 14.71
C LYS A 102 -14.18 -15.12 14.86
N PRO A 103 -13.58 -16.22 15.35
CA PRO A 103 -12.26 -16.29 15.98
C PRO A 103 -11.13 -16.20 14.94
N LEU A 104 -10.08 -15.47 15.29
CA LEU A 104 -8.97 -15.20 14.39
C LEU A 104 -8.17 -16.47 14.08
N ASN A 105 -7.90 -16.69 12.80
CA ASN A 105 -7.05 -17.78 12.34
C ASN A 105 -5.66 -17.24 11.98
N ARG A 106 -4.62 -17.78 12.63
CA ARG A 106 -3.23 -17.37 12.42
C ARG A 106 -2.82 -17.40 10.93
N ASN A 107 -3.15 -18.47 10.21
CA ASN A 107 -2.77 -18.61 8.81
C ASN A 107 -3.49 -17.62 7.91
N GLU A 108 -4.74 -17.32 8.20
CA GLU A 108 -5.51 -16.30 7.49
C GLU A 108 -4.91 -14.91 7.70
N ILE A 109 -4.58 -14.54 8.95
CA ILE A 109 -3.93 -13.27 9.28
C ILE A 109 -2.61 -13.13 8.53
N VAL A 110 -1.74 -14.15 8.59
CA VAL A 110 -0.44 -14.15 7.89
C VAL A 110 -0.63 -13.98 6.39
N SER A 111 -1.58 -14.71 5.79
CA SER A 111 -1.85 -14.63 4.35
C SER A 111 -2.34 -13.25 3.93
N VAL A 112 -3.28 -12.67 4.68
CA VAL A 112 -3.83 -11.34 4.39
C VAL A 112 -2.77 -10.26 4.56
N LEU A 113 -1.97 -10.31 5.64
CA LEU A 113 -0.91 -9.33 5.90
C LEU A 113 0.19 -9.37 4.83
N ARG A 114 0.59 -10.56 4.37
CA ARG A 114 1.54 -10.70 3.25
C ARG A 114 0.99 -10.13 1.95
N SER A 115 -0.30 -10.33 1.67
CA SER A 115 -0.95 -9.75 0.49
C SER A 115 -0.98 -8.22 0.55
N VAL A 116 -1.23 -7.65 1.73
CA VAL A 116 -1.16 -6.19 1.95
C VAL A 116 0.26 -5.68 1.75
N GLU A 117 1.26 -6.34 2.30
CA GLU A 117 2.67 -5.96 2.16
C GLU A 117 3.10 -5.95 0.69
N GLU A 118 2.75 -7.00 -0.05
CA GLU A 118 3.03 -7.09 -1.49
C GLU A 118 2.33 -5.99 -2.27
N TYR A 119 1.05 -5.73 -1.97
CA TYR A 119 0.30 -4.64 -2.59
C TYR A 119 0.97 -3.28 -2.34
N LEU A 120 1.31 -2.96 -1.09
CA LEU A 120 1.97 -1.70 -0.72
C LEU A 120 3.36 -1.57 -1.38
N ARG A 121 4.09 -2.67 -1.53
CA ARG A 121 5.36 -2.70 -2.25
C ARG A 121 5.18 -2.35 -3.72
N LEU A 122 4.19 -2.95 -4.39
CA LEU A 122 3.88 -2.68 -5.79
C LEU A 122 3.39 -1.23 -6.00
N GLU A 123 2.57 -0.72 -5.08
CA GLU A 123 2.06 0.66 -5.13
C GLU A 123 3.20 1.68 -5.01
N ARG A 124 4.13 1.48 -4.07
CA ARG A 124 5.33 2.32 -3.93
C ARG A 124 6.23 2.24 -5.16
N PHE A 125 6.39 1.06 -5.71
CA PHE A 125 7.16 0.85 -6.94
C PHE A 125 6.54 1.62 -8.12
N ALA A 126 5.24 1.49 -8.35
CA ALA A 126 4.53 2.21 -9.41
C ALA A 126 4.66 3.74 -9.25
N HIS A 127 4.54 4.25 -8.02
CA HIS A 127 4.70 5.67 -7.72
C HIS A 127 6.15 6.16 -7.99
N THR A 128 7.15 5.35 -7.64
CA THR A 128 8.56 5.68 -7.90
C THR A 128 8.85 5.71 -9.40
N LEU A 129 8.34 4.75 -10.16
CA LEU A 129 8.45 4.78 -11.63
C LEU A 129 7.79 6.02 -12.23
N GLN A 130 6.57 6.34 -11.79
CA GLN A 130 5.84 7.50 -12.28
C GLN A 130 6.57 8.81 -12.00
N SER A 131 7.09 9.00 -10.78
CA SER A 131 7.85 10.19 -10.39
C SER A 131 9.16 10.32 -11.18
N THR A 132 9.86 9.21 -11.38
CA THR A 132 11.10 9.18 -12.16
C THR A 132 10.86 9.53 -13.64
N LEU A 133 9.80 8.98 -14.23
CA LEU A 133 9.40 9.29 -15.60
C LEU A 133 9.01 10.77 -15.75
N GLN A 134 8.25 11.34 -14.82
CA GLN A 134 7.86 12.75 -14.81
C GLN A 134 9.08 13.68 -14.69
N THR A 135 10.04 13.35 -13.82
CA THR A 135 11.28 14.13 -13.66
C THR A 135 12.16 14.06 -14.90
N THR A 136 12.15 12.93 -15.62
CA THR A 136 12.97 12.71 -16.82
C THR A 136 12.36 13.32 -18.07
N LEU A 137 11.01 13.43 -18.12
CA LEU A 137 10.27 13.94 -19.28
C LEU A 137 9.98 15.46 -19.19
N ASN A 138 10.23 16.11 -18.04
CA ASN A 138 10.01 17.55 -17.87
C ASN A 138 11.34 18.28 -17.60
N PRO A 139 12.08 18.74 -18.63
CA PRO A 139 13.42 19.33 -18.48
C PRO A 139 13.44 20.74 -17.89
N ALA A 140 12.33 21.25 -17.32
CA ALA A 140 12.18 22.65 -16.89
C ALA A 140 12.74 22.96 -15.49
N VAL A 141 13.41 22.02 -14.79
CA VAL A 141 14.14 22.32 -13.55
C VAL A 141 15.61 21.95 -13.71
N ALA A 142 16.37 22.89 -14.28
CA ALA A 142 17.82 22.79 -14.39
C ALA A 142 18.50 23.14 -13.07
N VAL A 143 19.22 22.20 -12.46
CA VAL A 143 20.29 22.49 -11.51
C VAL A 143 21.52 21.63 -11.84
N ALA A 144 22.60 22.33 -12.24
CA ALA A 144 24.04 22.02 -12.30
C ALA A 144 24.52 20.66 -12.88
N PRO A 145 25.65 20.65 -13.63
CA PRO A 145 26.07 19.52 -14.45
C PRO A 145 26.76 18.44 -13.60
N ALA A 146 26.04 17.38 -13.28
CA ALA A 146 26.63 16.09 -12.97
C ALA A 146 26.51 15.21 -14.22
N LYS A 147 27.53 14.38 -14.49
CA LYS A 147 27.69 13.48 -15.66
C LYS A 147 26.33 12.98 -16.18
N GLU A 148 26.08 13.21 -17.47
CA GLU A 148 24.89 12.76 -18.18
C GLU A 148 24.68 11.25 -18.06
N VAL A 149 23.94 10.84 -17.04
CA VAL A 149 23.40 9.47 -16.95
C VAL A 149 22.12 9.47 -17.77
N THR A 150 22.10 8.65 -18.83
CA THR A 150 20.90 8.57 -19.69
C THR A 150 19.69 8.13 -18.87
N PRO A 151 18.46 8.55 -19.26
CA PRO A 151 17.24 8.12 -18.58
C PRO A 151 17.10 6.59 -18.46
N GLN A 152 17.57 5.86 -19.48
CA GLN A 152 17.63 4.40 -19.48
C GLN A 152 18.58 3.85 -18.42
N GLN A 153 19.74 4.47 -18.21
CA GLN A 153 20.68 4.07 -17.17
C GLN A 153 20.13 4.34 -15.77
N LYS A 154 19.38 5.43 -15.57
CA LYS A 154 18.67 5.71 -14.32
C LYS A 154 17.58 4.68 -14.05
N ALA A 155 16.77 4.36 -15.07
CA ALA A 155 15.73 3.34 -14.95
C ALA A 155 16.34 1.96 -14.65
N ALA A 156 17.40 1.58 -15.33
CA ALA A 156 18.11 0.32 -15.09
C ALA A 156 18.71 0.24 -13.66
N SER A 157 19.28 1.34 -13.15
CA SER A 157 19.77 1.41 -11.76
C SER A 157 18.66 1.21 -10.75
N LEU A 158 17.52 1.88 -10.93
CA LEU A 158 16.36 1.76 -10.05
C LEU A 158 15.76 0.34 -10.07
N LEU A 159 15.62 -0.26 -11.26
CA LEU A 159 15.14 -1.64 -11.40
C LEU A 159 16.10 -2.63 -10.71
N LYS A 160 17.41 -2.34 -10.73
CA LYS A 160 18.42 -3.14 -10.03
C LYS A 160 18.32 -2.99 -8.50
N GLU A 161 18.17 -1.77 -7.99
CA GLU A 161 17.96 -1.50 -6.55
C GLU A 161 16.69 -2.15 -6.01
N LEU A 162 15.66 -2.25 -6.84
CA LEU A 162 14.38 -2.88 -6.51
C LEU A 162 14.39 -4.41 -6.65
N GLY A 163 15.55 -5.01 -6.99
CA GLY A 163 15.68 -6.46 -7.11
C GLY A 163 14.95 -7.06 -8.32
N VAL A 164 14.53 -6.25 -9.29
CA VAL A 164 13.84 -6.70 -10.50
C VAL A 164 14.84 -7.08 -11.62
N ALA A 165 16.10 -6.67 -11.50
CA ALA A 165 17.14 -7.01 -12.46
C ALA A 165 17.35 -8.53 -12.55
N GLY A 166 17.23 -9.08 -13.77
CA GLY A 166 17.38 -10.52 -14.02
C GLY A 166 16.11 -11.35 -13.81
N THR A 167 14.97 -10.71 -13.52
CA THR A 167 13.67 -11.39 -13.51
C THR A 167 13.06 -11.42 -14.92
N ALA A 168 12.15 -12.38 -15.16
CA ALA A 168 11.37 -12.39 -16.41
C ALA A 168 10.60 -11.07 -16.56
N GLY A 169 10.73 -10.41 -17.74
CA GLY A 169 10.11 -9.11 -18.01
C GLY A 169 10.96 -7.88 -17.71
N TYR A 170 12.22 -8.03 -17.22
CA TYR A 170 13.13 -6.91 -17.02
C TYR A 170 13.45 -6.17 -18.31
N ASP A 171 13.76 -6.92 -19.38
CA ASP A 171 14.08 -6.36 -20.70
C ASP A 171 12.86 -5.71 -21.32
N ASP A 172 11.67 -6.31 -21.16
CA ASP A 172 10.38 -5.73 -21.60
C ASP A 172 10.11 -4.38 -20.93
N LEU A 173 10.40 -4.26 -19.62
CA LEU A 173 10.25 -2.99 -18.90
C LEU A 173 11.21 -1.91 -19.42
N LEU A 174 12.46 -2.25 -19.73
CA LEU A 174 13.40 -1.31 -20.32
C LEU A 174 12.97 -0.87 -21.72
N GLU A 175 12.40 -1.78 -22.51
CA GLU A 175 11.88 -1.51 -23.84
C GLU A 175 10.63 -0.61 -23.80
N ILE A 176 9.71 -0.85 -22.87
CA ILE A 176 8.56 0.02 -22.59
C ILE A 176 9.01 1.43 -22.21
N ILE A 177 10.01 1.56 -21.33
CA ILE A 177 10.58 2.86 -20.95
C ILE A 177 11.19 3.58 -22.14
N ALA A 178 11.95 2.88 -22.97
CA ALA A 178 12.55 3.43 -24.19
C ALA A 178 11.49 3.90 -25.19
N TYR A 179 10.44 3.09 -25.40
CA TYR A 179 9.30 3.44 -26.27
C TYR A 179 8.58 4.69 -25.78
N LEU A 180 8.27 4.77 -24.47
CA LEU A 180 7.61 5.92 -23.88
C LEU A 180 8.44 7.20 -24.04
N GLN A 181 9.76 7.12 -23.88
CA GLN A 181 10.67 8.26 -24.07
C GLN A 181 10.71 8.74 -25.53
N ALA A 182 10.68 7.81 -26.48
CA ALA A 182 10.74 8.15 -27.90
C ALA A 182 9.43 8.77 -28.45
N HIS A 183 8.29 8.41 -27.86
CA HIS A 183 6.98 8.74 -28.43
C HIS A 183 6.15 9.73 -27.59
N HIS A 184 6.64 10.16 -26.44
CA HIS A 184 5.87 11.02 -25.53
C HIS A 184 6.03 12.52 -25.90
N LYS A 185 5.05 13.05 -26.64
CA LYS A 185 4.90 14.51 -26.90
C LYS A 185 3.61 15.11 -26.30
N SER A 186 2.81 14.36 -25.54
CA SER A 186 1.53 14.84 -25.02
C SER A 186 1.32 14.47 -23.53
N SER A 187 0.45 15.22 -22.85
CA SER A 187 0.15 15.07 -21.42
C SER A 187 -0.70 13.84 -21.06
N THR A 188 -1.02 12.97 -21.98
CA THR A 188 -1.83 11.76 -21.77
C THR A 188 -1.04 10.51 -22.05
N PHE A 189 -0.91 9.64 -21.03
CA PHE A 189 -0.25 8.34 -21.17
C PHE A 189 -1.08 7.40 -22.07
N PRO A 190 -0.45 6.70 -23.05
CA PRO A 190 -1.11 5.66 -23.81
C PRO A 190 -1.53 4.50 -22.87
N SER A 191 -2.64 3.84 -23.18
CA SER A 191 -3.05 2.65 -22.41
C SER A 191 -2.00 1.54 -22.54
N LEU A 192 -1.78 0.74 -21.48
CA LEU A 192 -0.86 -0.40 -21.49
C LEU A 192 -1.06 -1.30 -22.72
N LYS A 193 -2.32 -1.53 -23.11
CA LYS A 193 -2.65 -2.32 -24.31
C LYS A 193 -2.05 -1.74 -25.60
N LYS A 194 -2.01 -0.41 -25.75
CA LYS A 194 -1.40 0.23 -26.92
C LYS A 194 0.12 0.12 -26.93
N ILE A 195 0.73 0.14 -25.75
CA ILE A 195 2.19 -0.01 -25.60
C ILE A 195 2.59 -1.43 -25.99
N PHE A 196 1.94 -2.47 -25.44
CA PHE A 196 2.22 -3.88 -25.75
C PHE A 196 1.89 -4.30 -27.18
N THR A 197 1.10 -3.54 -27.93
CA THR A 197 0.82 -3.83 -29.35
C THR A 197 1.84 -3.18 -30.29
N ALA A 198 2.67 -2.26 -29.77
CA ALA A 198 3.63 -1.48 -30.57
C ALA A 198 5.10 -1.90 -30.35
N ILE A 199 5.34 -2.80 -29.38
CA ILE A 199 6.60 -3.49 -29.12
C ILE A 199 6.51 -4.92 -29.69
#